data_84ad542c2ee4df42397f4f651d63166c
#
_entry.id   84ad542c2ee4df42397f4f651d63166c
#
_cell.length_a   1.000
_cell.length_b   1.000
_cell.length_c   1.000
_cell.angle_alpha   90.00
_cell.angle_beta   90.00
_cell.angle_gamma   90.00
#
_symmetry.space_group_name_H-M   'P 1'
#
loop_
_entity.id
_entity.type
_entity.pdbx_description
1 polymer ?
#
loop_
_entity_poly.entity_id
_entity_poly.type
_entity_poly.pdbx_seq_one_letter_code
_entity_poly.pdbx_strand_id
1 'polypeptide(L)'
;SYTATLGITAPPTYDKMFRMNSADRIDMSIEMQERGLSFGSYKPSDIGYEGALQHLWNKDITYQEFLNQVKTLKGLNTDWYDLLFRTAFTHQHSVSITGGNDRSNYYMSMGYANNNSVTIGEGLERYNVLAKINTRINRNIHLGLKVSGSLSKAEHPHTSIDVYEYAYNTSRAIPLRTASNELYFYANEAGRNGVLSYNIMNELNHTGNKNDNSAIDVAVNLDWKVASWMRFSSILGLSRSNVTQENWGDEQSYYISSMRQSPYGKMLPNPIEDSEFAERYCLLPFGGELMTTNTRNTSYTWRNSLSLMQSFGKHEVSGSIGQEVRSSKYDGLSSTQYGYLPERGKKFVDIDPTVWKRYGALVKSHPDVVTDTKNNVI
;
A
#
# COMPACT_ATOMS: atom_id res chain seq x y z
N SER A 1 -28.35 8.22 -19.14
CA SER A 1 -28.58 8.32 -17.68
C SER A 1 -27.33 8.84 -16.96
N TYR A 2 -27.55 9.48 -15.83
CA TYR A 2 -26.52 9.85 -14.87
C TYR A 2 -26.89 9.28 -13.52
N THR A 3 -25.90 8.71 -12.82
CA THR A 3 -26.07 8.18 -11.47
C THR A 3 -24.95 8.70 -10.59
N ALA A 4 -25.28 9.20 -9.41
CA ALA A 4 -24.32 9.56 -8.38
C ALA A 4 -24.61 8.75 -7.12
N THR A 5 -23.56 8.23 -6.50
CA THR A 5 -23.62 7.55 -5.20
C THR A 5 -22.66 8.25 -4.25
N LEU A 6 -23.15 8.60 -3.07
CA LEU A 6 -22.39 9.23 -2.00
C LEU A 6 -22.39 8.31 -0.79
N GLY A 7 -21.26 8.18 -0.13
CA GLY A 7 -21.10 7.38 1.08
C GLY A 7 -20.32 8.14 2.13
N ILE A 8 -20.71 7.95 3.39
CA ILE A 8 -19.99 8.49 4.55
C ILE A 8 -19.77 7.34 5.53
N THR A 9 -18.53 7.19 5.98
CA THR A 9 -18.13 6.17 6.96
C THR A 9 -17.48 6.87 8.15
N ALA A 10 -17.97 6.64 9.35
CA ALA A 10 -17.42 7.19 10.57
C ALA A 10 -16.12 6.46 10.94
N PRO A 11 -15.14 7.15 11.55
CA PRO A 11 -13.92 6.52 12.06
C PRO A 11 -14.20 5.62 13.26
N PRO A 12 -13.28 4.68 13.59
CA PRO A 12 -13.32 3.98 14.86
C PRO A 12 -13.08 4.96 16.02
N THR A 13 -13.59 4.64 17.19
CA THR A 13 -13.44 5.43 18.42
C THR A 13 -13.09 4.55 19.61
N TYR A 14 -12.43 5.10 20.63
CA TYR A 14 -12.11 4.37 21.86
C TYR A 14 -13.32 3.89 22.63
N ASP A 15 -14.50 4.51 22.49
CA ASP A 15 -15.74 4.11 23.17
C ASP A 15 -16.14 2.65 22.92
N LYS A 16 -15.71 2.11 21.78
CA LYS A 16 -15.96 0.72 21.37
C LYS A 16 -14.79 -0.22 21.67
N MET A 17 -13.71 0.32 22.23
CA MET A 17 -12.48 -0.40 22.50
C MET A 17 -12.25 -0.51 24.02
N PHE A 18 -12.11 -1.72 24.52
CA PHE A 18 -11.80 -1.94 25.94
C PHE A 18 -10.31 -1.70 26.22
N ARG A 19 -9.88 -0.43 26.07
CA ARG A 19 -8.48 -0.02 26.24
C ARG A 19 -8.35 0.95 27.42
N MET A 20 -7.25 0.84 28.15
CA MET A 20 -6.93 1.73 29.26
C MET A 20 -6.77 3.17 28.78
N ASN A 21 -7.27 4.11 29.53
CA ASN A 21 -6.89 5.51 29.39
C ASN A 21 -5.49 5.76 30.00
N SER A 22 -4.98 6.97 29.91
CA SER A 22 -3.63 7.29 30.41
C SER A 22 -3.53 7.12 31.93
N ALA A 23 -4.54 7.49 32.68
CA ALA A 23 -4.53 7.35 34.13
C ALA A 23 -4.49 5.87 34.55
N ASP A 24 -5.38 5.05 33.98
CA ASP A 24 -5.44 3.61 34.27
C ASP A 24 -4.11 2.91 33.91
N ARG A 25 -3.52 3.29 32.75
CA ARG A 25 -2.22 2.72 32.31
C ARG A 25 -1.09 3.07 33.27
N ILE A 26 -1.03 4.32 33.73
CA ILE A 26 -0.02 4.77 34.70
C ILE A 26 -0.25 4.12 36.08
N ASP A 27 -1.50 4.03 36.54
CA ASP A 27 -1.83 3.37 37.79
C ASP A 27 -1.48 1.89 37.78
N MET A 28 -1.71 1.20 36.66
CA MET A 28 -1.24 -0.18 36.47
C MET A 28 0.29 -0.28 36.56
N SER A 29 1.05 0.64 35.97
CA SER A 29 2.51 0.65 36.04
C SER A 29 3.00 0.87 37.45
N ILE A 30 2.36 1.76 38.23
CA ILE A 30 2.67 2.00 39.63
C ILE A 30 2.43 0.72 40.44
N GLU A 31 1.28 0.09 40.31
CA GLU A 31 0.92 -1.14 41.00
C GLU A 31 1.89 -2.30 40.65
N MET A 32 2.27 -2.44 39.40
CA MET A 32 3.26 -3.44 38.98
C MET A 32 4.59 -3.22 39.68
N GLN A 33 5.04 -1.96 39.76
CA GLN A 33 6.29 -1.60 40.45
C GLN A 33 6.22 -1.89 41.96
N GLU A 34 5.12 -1.52 42.62
CA GLU A 34 4.90 -1.76 44.05
C GLU A 34 4.87 -3.25 44.40
N ARG A 35 4.32 -4.07 43.51
CA ARG A 35 4.29 -5.54 43.65
C ARG A 35 5.59 -6.23 43.26
N GLY A 36 6.59 -5.49 42.80
CA GLY A 36 7.87 -6.05 42.34
C GLY A 36 7.75 -6.92 41.10
N LEU A 37 6.71 -6.70 40.26
CA LEU A 37 6.54 -7.38 39.00
C LEU A 37 7.52 -6.80 37.99
N SER A 38 8.30 -7.64 37.32
CA SER A 38 9.19 -7.22 36.27
C SER A 38 8.45 -7.20 34.93
N PHE A 39 8.80 -6.26 34.05
CA PHE A 39 8.33 -6.21 32.68
C PHE A 39 9.06 -7.22 31.77
N GLY A 40 9.64 -8.28 32.33
CA GLY A 40 10.44 -9.27 31.63
C GLY A 40 11.79 -8.73 31.17
N SER A 41 12.30 -9.23 30.05
CA SER A 41 13.57 -8.77 29.46
C SER A 41 13.45 -7.44 28.71
N TYR A 42 12.28 -6.80 28.73
CA TYR A 42 12.05 -5.52 28.10
C TYR A 42 12.76 -4.43 28.88
N LYS A 43 13.74 -3.79 28.28
CA LYS A 43 14.30 -2.58 28.85
C LYS A 43 13.23 -1.51 28.88
N PRO A 44 12.98 -0.83 30.02
CA PRO A 44 12.07 0.30 30.06
C PRO A 44 12.52 1.29 28.98
N SER A 45 11.60 1.64 28.09
CA SER A 45 11.86 2.73 27.17
C SER A 45 11.87 4.05 27.96
N ASP A 46 12.60 5.04 27.49
CA ASP A 46 12.69 6.39 28.06
C ASP A 46 11.36 7.16 28.05
N ILE A 47 10.23 6.45 28.08
CA ILE A 47 8.88 6.99 27.93
C ILE A 47 7.95 6.51 29.04
N GLY A 48 6.88 7.25 29.25
CA GLY A 48 5.84 6.90 30.20
C GLY A 48 6.30 6.94 31.66
N TYR A 49 5.61 6.20 32.51
CA TYR A 49 5.93 6.09 33.95
C TYR A 49 7.30 5.45 34.18
N GLU A 50 7.57 4.41 33.42
CA GLU A 50 8.82 3.62 33.52
C GLU A 50 10.04 4.48 33.20
N GLY A 51 9.96 5.32 32.14
CA GLY A 51 11.02 6.28 31.80
C GLY A 51 11.20 7.35 32.86
N ALA A 52 10.12 7.95 33.36
CA ALA A 52 10.19 8.91 34.45
C ALA A 52 10.82 8.32 35.74
N LEU A 53 10.46 7.08 36.06
CA LEU A 53 11.02 6.36 37.20
C LEU A 53 12.52 6.07 37.03
N GLN A 54 12.94 5.73 35.80
CA GLN A 54 14.35 5.51 35.50
C GLN A 54 15.16 6.80 35.66
N HIS A 55 14.64 7.95 35.20
CA HIS A 55 15.28 9.26 35.39
C HIS A 55 15.39 9.63 36.92
N LEU A 56 14.36 9.30 37.69
CA LEU A 56 14.43 9.48 39.15
C LEU A 56 15.53 8.62 39.78
N TRP A 57 15.64 7.34 39.41
CA TRP A 57 16.67 6.42 39.95
C TRP A 57 18.08 6.83 39.51
N ASN A 58 18.22 7.33 38.29
CA ASN A 58 19.49 7.87 37.81
C ASN A 58 19.86 9.20 38.44
N LYS A 59 18.93 9.82 39.21
CA LYS A 59 19.07 11.18 39.79
C LYS A 59 19.14 12.29 38.73
N ASP A 60 18.58 12.07 37.56
CA ASP A 60 18.48 13.08 36.52
C ASP A 60 17.39 14.11 36.81
N ILE A 61 16.41 13.70 37.63
CA ILE A 61 15.29 14.53 38.09
C ILE A 61 15.07 14.38 39.60
N THR A 62 14.49 15.40 40.21
CA THR A 62 14.07 15.37 41.60
C THR A 62 12.77 14.58 41.78
N TYR A 63 12.47 14.17 43.00
CA TYR A 63 11.20 13.48 43.31
C TYR A 63 9.98 14.37 42.99
N GLN A 64 10.07 15.68 43.21
CA GLN A 64 8.98 16.60 42.89
C GLN A 64 8.75 16.69 41.35
N GLU A 65 9.81 16.74 40.55
CA GLU A 65 9.72 16.70 39.08
C GLU A 65 9.14 15.38 38.60
N PHE A 66 9.53 14.26 39.20
CA PHE A 66 8.94 12.95 38.92
C PHE A 66 7.42 12.95 39.14
N LEU A 67 6.96 13.44 40.31
CA LEU A 67 5.52 13.52 40.62
C LEU A 67 4.77 14.41 39.61
N ASN A 68 5.38 15.51 39.19
CA ASN A 68 4.81 16.41 38.19
C ASN A 68 4.73 15.72 36.80
N GLN A 69 5.77 14.98 36.41
CA GLN A 69 5.75 14.19 35.16
C GLN A 69 4.65 13.12 35.22
N VAL A 70 4.54 12.35 36.29
CA VAL A 70 3.50 11.33 36.49
C VAL A 70 2.09 11.96 36.35
N LYS A 71 1.89 13.12 36.99
CA LYS A 71 0.62 13.86 36.92
C LYS A 71 0.32 14.28 35.46
N THR A 72 1.31 14.78 34.74
CA THR A 72 1.19 15.15 33.33
C THR A 72 0.83 13.94 32.46
N LEU A 73 1.54 12.83 32.62
CA LEU A 73 1.30 11.59 31.90
C LEU A 73 -0.12 11.04 32.10
N LYS A 74 -0.65 11.08 33.33
CA LYS A 74 -2.04 10.68 33.63
C LYS A 74 -3.08 11.54 32.91
N GLY A 75 -2.76 12.81 32.65
CA GLY A 75 -3.67 13.77 32.02
C GLY A 75 -3.65 13.79 30.49
N LEU A 76 -2.68 13.16 29.83
CA LEU A 76 -2.48 13.29 28.37
C LEU A 76 -3.66 12.76 27.56
N ASN A 77 -4.06 11.54 27.76
CA ASN A 77 -5.18 10.88 27.06
C ASN A 77 -5.18 11.07 25.53
N THR A 78 -4.03 10.86 24.90
CA THR A 78 -3.91 10.93 23.45
C THR A 78 -4.96 10.03 22.78
N ASP A 79 -5.75 10.60 21.91
CA ASP A 79 -6.72 9.87 21.12
C ASP A 79 -6.12 9.50 19.75
N TRP A 80 -5.50 8.32 19.68
CA TRP A 80 -4.87 7.86 18.44
C TRP A 80 -5.88 7.62 17.32
N TYR A 81 -7.15 7.27 17.65
CA TYR A 81 -8.16 7.12 16.64
C TYR A 81 -8.58 8.45 16.02
N ASP A 82 -8.75 9.50 16.83
CA ASP A 82 -9.05 10.85 16.31
C ASP A 82 -7.89 11.42 15.48
N LEU A 83 -6.65 11.10 15.84
CA LEU A 83 -5.46 11.60 15.16
C LEU A 83 -5.14 10.86 13.85
N LEU A 84 -5.44 9.55 13.76
CA LEU A 84 -5.00 8.69 12.66
C LEU A 84 -6.14 8.25 11.75
N PHE A 85 -7.39 8.54 12.14
CA PHE A 85 -8.56 8.22 11.35
C PHE A 85 -9.44 9.44 11.16
N ARG A 86 -10.21 9.43 10.08
CA ARG A 86 -11.09 10.52 9.71
C ARG A 86 -12.44 9.99 9.23
N THR A 87 -13.45 10.82 9.23
CA THR A 87 -14.68 10.49 8.49
C THR A 87 -14.34 10.34 7.01
N ALA A 88 -14.57 9.14 6.48
CA ALA A 88 -14.37 8.87 5.06
C ALA A 88 -15.55 9.37 4.25
N PHE A 89 -15.27 10.09 3.18
CA PHE A 89 -16.24 10.51 2.19
C PHE A 89 -15.93 9.82 0.87
N THR A 90 -16.90 9.06 0.37
CA THR A 90 -16.79 8.37 -0.92
C THR A 90 -17.83 8.91 -1.87
N HIS A 91 -17.44 9.08 -3.14
CA HIS A 91 -18.39 9.45 -4.18
C HIS A 91 -18.08 8.72 -5.47
N GLN A 92 -19.14 8.35 -6.15
CA GLN A 92 -19.07 7.69 -7.44
C GLN A 92 -20.05 8.36 -8.38
N HIS A 93 -19.60 8.61 -9.60
CA HIS A 93 -20.39 9.20 -10.67
C HIS A 93 -20.32 8.29 -11.89
N SER A 94 -21.43 8.05 -12.52
CA SER A 94 -21.48 7.34 -13.80
C SER A 94 -22.43 8.01 -14.78
N VAL A 95 -22.00 8.08 -16.02
CA VAL A 95 -22.80 8.55 -17.14
C VAL A 95 -22.92 7.41 -18.14
N SER A 96 -24.12 7.16 -18.64
CA SER A 96 -24.31 6.18 -19.69
C SER A 96 -25.24 6.68 -20.78
N ILE A 97 -24.97 6.24 -21.99
CA ILE A 97 -25.75 6.51 -23.19
C ILE A 97 -26.08 5.17 -23.83
N THR A 98 -27.32 4.99 -24.18
CA THR A 98 -27.78 3.84 -24.95
C THR A 98 -28.63 4.33 -26.12
N GLY A 99 -28.54 3.66 -27.23
CA GLY A 99 -29.30 3.97 -28.40
C GLY A 99 -29.22 2.86 -29.43
N GLY A 100 -29.97 3.01 -30.48
CA GLY A 100 -29.97 2.03 -31.56
C GLY A 100 -31.19 2.09 -32.45
N ASN A 101 -31.23 1.16 -33.38
CA ASN A 101 -32.35 0.91 -34.28
C ASN A 101 -32.54 -0.61 -34.45
N ASP A 102 -33.40 -1.04 -35.34
CA ASP A 102 -33.69 -2.47 -35.57
C ASP A 102 -32.48 -3.32 -35.98
N ARG A 103 -31.41 -2.70 -36.42
CA ARG A 103 -30.19 -3.40 -36.88
C ARG A 103 -29.02 -3.30 -35.90
N SER A 104 -28.91 -2.18 -35.20
CA SER A 104 -27.76 -1.92 -34.34
C SER A 104 -28.18 -1.28 -33.05
N ASN A 105 -27.57 -1.71 -31.95
CA ASN A 105 -27.67 -1.03 -30.68
C ASN A 105 -26.29 -0.79 -30.08
N TYR A 106 -26.18 0.26 -29.29
CA TYR A 106 -24.97 0.60 -28.60
C TYR A 106 -25.26 0.99 -27.13
N TYR A 107 -24.29 0.73 -26.32
CA TYR A 107 -24.23 1.19 -24.94
C TYR A 107 -22.83 1.72 -24.67
N MET A 108 -22.73 2.92 -24.12
CA MET A 108 -21.47 3.51 -23.67
C MET A 108 -21.65 4.01 -22.24
N SER A 109 -20.64 3.80 -21.40
CA SER A 109 -20.63 4.36 -20.06
C SER A 109 -19.23 4.79 -19.66
N MET A 110 -19.18 5.85 -18.85
CA MET A 110 -17.99 6.32 -18.15
C MET A 110 -18.32 6.42 -16.67
N GLY A 111 -17.41 5.99 -15.83
CA GLY A 111 -17.52 6.05 -14.39
C GLY A 111 -16.26 6.64 -13.75
N TYR A 112 -16.47 7.44 -12.72
CA TYR A 112 -15.44 7.93 -11.82
C TYR A 112 -15.82 7.58 -10.39
N ALA A 113 -14.88 7.10 -9.60
CA ALA A 113 -15.04 6.85 -8.17
C ALA A 113 -13.83 7.40 -7.42
N ASN A 114 -14.10 8.12 -6.34
CA ASN A 114 -13.11 8.53 -5.36
C ASN A 114 -13.56 8.00 -3.99
N ASN A 115 -12.71 7.17 -3.40
CA ASN A 115 -12.94 6.53 -2.12
C ASN A 115 -11.81 6.95 -1.17
N ASN A 116 -12.03 7.99 -0.40
CA ASN A 116 -11.17 8.31 0.72
C ASN A 116 -11.40 7.28 1.84
N SER A 117 -10.34 6.66 2.33
CA SER A 117 -10.42 5.75 3.46
C SER A 117 -10.62 6.49 4.78
N VAL A 118 -11.11 5.76 5.77
CA VAL A 118 -11.13 6.25 7.16
C VAL A 118 -9.72 6.43 7.73
N THR A 119 -8.75 5.65 7.28
CA THR A 119 -7.34 5.78 7.64
C THR A 119 -6.72 6.96 6.92
N ILE A 120 -5.98 7.81 7.61
CA ILE A 120 -5.21 8.88 6.96
C ILE A 120 -4.12 8.28 6.07
N GLY A 121 -3.80 8.96 4.96
CA GLY A 121 -2.81 8.45 3.99
C GLY A 121 -3.34 7.36 3.06
N GLU A 122 -4.61 6.94 3.19
CA GLU A 122 -5.23 5.99 2.29
C GLU A 122 -6.27 6.64 1.39
N GLY A 123 -6.28 6.21 0.13
CA GLY A 123 -7.24 6.67 -0.86
C GLY A 123 -7.23 5.83 -2.13
N LEU A 124 -8.34 5.85 -2.86
CA LEU A 124 -8.48 5.18 -4.15
C LEU A 124 -9.25 6.07 -5.12
N GLU A 125 -8.63 6.37 -6.26
CA GLU A 125 -9.29 6.94 -7.41
C GLU A 125 -9.44 5.89 -8.52
N ARG A 126 -10.59 5.82 -9.17
CA ARG A 126 -10.83 4.88 -10.24
C ARG A 126 -11.67 5.50 -11.37
N TYR A 127 -11.21 5.29 -12.59
CA TYR A 127 -11.89 5.64 -13.83
C TYR A 127 -12.22 4.35 -14.60
N ASN A 128 -13.43 4.25 -15.11
CA ASN A 128 -13.86 3.11 -15.91
C ASN A 128 -14.54 3.62 -17.18
N VAL A 129 -14.31 2.94 -18.28
CA VAL A 129 -15.01 3.16 -19.55
C VAL A 129 -15.51 1.83 -20.07
N LEU A 130 -16.69 1.84 -20.69
CA LEU A 130 -17.27 0.67 -21.34
C LEU A 130 -18.00 1.12 -22.58
N ALA A 131 -17.70 0.48 -23.71
CA ALA A 131 -18.46 0.60 -24.94
C ALA A 131 -18.87 -0.79 -25.42
N LYS A 132 -20.13 -0.94 -25.78
CA LYS A 132 -20.69 -2.14 -26.40
C LYS A 132 -21.47 -1.73 -27.64
N ILE A 133 -21.24 -2.44 -28.71
CA ILE A 133 -21.96 -2.28 -29.95
C ILE A 133 -22.36 -3.67 -30.44
N ASN A 134 -23.65 -3.86 -30.72
CA ASN A 134 -24.15 -5.08 -31.34
C ASN A 134 -24.84 -4.67 -32.65
N THR A 135 -24.49 -5.32 -33.72
CA THR A 135 -25.07 -5.03 -35.03
C THR A 135 -25.46 -6.29 -35.78
N ARG A 136 -26.59 -6.26 -36.42
CA ARG A 136 -27.05 -7.28 -37.34
C ARG A 136 -26.63 -6.87 -38.76
N ILE A 137 -25.55 -7.48 -39.24
CA ILE A 137 -25.01 -7.19 -40.58
C ILE A 137 -26.03 -7.60 -41.66
N ASN A 138 -26.64 -8.78 -41.45
CA ASN A 138 -27.75 -9.28 -42.26
C ASN A 138 -28.65 -10.20 -41.40
N ARG A 139 -29.65 -10.86 -42.04
CA ARG A 139 -30.58 -11.75 -41.30
C ARG A 139 -29.91 -12.92 -40.58
N ASN A 140 -28.71 -13.27 -41.01
CA ASN A 140 -27.99 -14.46 -40.53
C ASN A 140 -26.72 -14.14 -39.70
N ILE A 141 -26.22 -12.91 -39.74
CA ILE A 141 -24.95 -12.53 -39.13
C ILE A 141 -25.16 -11.41 -38.13
N HIS A 142 -24.77 -11.67 -36.87
CA HIS A 142 -24.72 -10.71 -35.78
C HIS A 142 -23.26 -10.54 -35.33
N LEU A 143 -22.86 -9.30 -35.14
CA LEU A 143 -21.54 -8.93 -34.67
C LEU A 143 -21.68 -8.10 -33.39
N GLY A 144 -20.97 -8.49 -32.34
CA GLY A 144 -20.84 -7.75 -31.12
C GLY A 144 -19.40 -7.29 -30.90
N LEU A 145 -19.20 -6.06 -30.46
CA LEU A 145 -17.95 -5.52 -30.01
C LEU A 145 -18.14 -4.98 -28.59
N LYS A 146 -17.28 -5.38 -27.68
CA LYS A 146 -17.18 -4.81 -26.34
C LYS A 146 -15.74 -4.33 -26.12
N VAL A 147 -15.61 -3.10 -25.66
CA VAL A 147 -14.34 -2.51 -25.21
C VAL A 147 -14.56 -1.99 -23.80
N SER A 148 -13.73 -2.40 -22.87
CA SER A 148 -13.70 -1.85 -21.52
C SER A 148 -12.28 -1.44 -21.13
N GLY A 149 -12.18 -0.37 -20.37
CA GLY A 149 -10.93 0.13 -19.82
C GLY A 149 -11.11 0.57 -18.38
N SER A 150 -10.08 0.42 -17.58
CA SER A 150 -10.02 0.94 -16.21
C SER A 150 -8.65 1.50 -15.89
N LEU A 151 -8.65 2.58 -15.13
CA LEU A 151 -7.46 3.17 -14.50
C LEU A 151 -7.77 3.34 -13.03
N SER A 152 -6.89 2.89 -12.15
CA SER A 152 -7.01 3.17 -10.73
C SER A 152 -5.67 3.55 -10.12
N LYS A 153 -5.73 4.46 -9.15
CA LYS A 153 -4.60 4.89 -8.32
C LYS A 153 -5.00 4.70 -6.88
N ALA A 154 -4.22 3.92 -6.15
CA ALA A 154 -4.40 3.74 -4.73
C ALA A 154 -3.15 4.22 -3.99
N GLU A 155 -3.36 4.90 -2.87
CA GLU A 155 -2.31 5.30 -1.95
C GLU A 155 -2.57 4.63 -0.61
N HIS A 156 -1.51 4.17 0.03
CA HIS A 156 -1.53 3.49 1.32
C HIS A 156 -0.32 3.91 2.15
N PRO A 157 -0.36 3.76 3.48
CA PRO A 157 0.84 3.77 4.29
C PRO A 157 1.88 2.76 3.77
N HIS A 158 3.13 3.00 4.06
CA HIS A 158 4.19 2.05 3.76
C HIS A 158 3.88 0.67 4.36
N THR A 159 4.31 -0.40 3.70
CA THR A 159 3.98 -1.79 4.11
C THR A 159 4.49 -2.18 5.50
N SER A 160 5.43 -1.41 6.07
CA SER A 160 5.91 -1.58 7.46
C SER A 160 5.02 -0.91 8.51
N ILE A 161 3.98 -0.18 8.11
CA ILE A 161 3.14 0.61 9.01
C ILE A 161 1.72 0.04 9.02
N ASP A 162 1.30 -0.50 10.15
CA ASP A 162 -0.10 -0.78 10.42
C ASP A 162 -0.67 0.32 11.34
N VAL A 163 -1.42 1.24 10.74
CA VAL A 163 -1.99 2.40 11.41
C VAL A 163 -3.02 1.97 12.46
N TYR A 164 -3.82 0.93 12.16
CA TYR A 164 -4.84 0.44 13.08
C TYR A 164 -4.19 -0.26 14.29
N GLU A 165 -3.23 -1.13 14.05
CA GLU A 165 -2.48 -1.81 15.11
C GLU A 165 -1.74 -0.79 15.99
N TYR A 166 -1.15 0.23 15.39
CA TYR A 166 -0.51 1.32 16.14
C TYR A 166 -1.50 2.05 17.04
N ALA A 167 -2.64 2.50 16.51
CA ALA A 167 -3.67 3.19 17.28
C ALA A 167 -4.23 2.32 18.42
N TYR A 168 -4.38 1.03 18.16
CA TYR A 168 -4.90 0.07 19.12
C TYR A 168 -3.91 -0.24 20.24
N ASN A 169 -2.62 -0.39 19.94
CA ASN A 169 -1.61 -0.86 20.89
C ASN A 169 -0.84 0.26 21.59
N THR A 170 -0.77 1.45 20.98
CA THR A 170 0.03 2.55 21.55
C THR A 170 -0.63 3.15 22.78
N SER A 171 0.17 3.37 23.82
CA SER A 171 -0.31 3.98 25.07
C SER A 171 -0.84 5.40 24.82
N ARG A 172 -1.98 5.71 25.41
CA ARG A 172 -2.56 7.06 25.40
C ARG A 172 -1.78 8.06 26.26
N ALA A 173 -0.83 7.59 27.07
CA ALA A 173 0.11 8.42 27.83
C ALA A 173 1.32 8.88 27.00
N ILE A 174 1.39 8.56 25.72
CA ILE A 174 2.40 9.07 24.79
C ILE A 174 1.76 10.22 24.00
N PRO A 175 2.33 11.44 24.02
CA PRO A 175 1.82 12.55 23.23
C PRO A 175 2.23 12.41 21.76
N LEU A 176 1.42 12.91 20.83
CA LEU A 176 1.83 13.03 19.43
C LEU A 176 2.80 14.20 19.23
N ARG A 177 2.63 15.28 20.00
CA ARG A 177 3.39 16.53 19.91
C ARG A 177 3.87 16.99 21.27
N THR A 178 4.96 17.74 21.26
CA THR A 178 5.50 18.45 22.42
C THR A 178 4.63 19.66 22.79
N ALA A 179 4.92 20.29 23.92
CA ALA A 179 4.27 21.53 24.30
C ALA A 179 4.54 22.70 23.32
N SER A 180 5.65 22.66 22.56
CA SER A 180 5.97 23.59 21.47
C SER A 180 5.29 23.24 20.13
N ASN A 181 4.41 22.25 20.13
CA ASN A 181 3.69 21.76 18.94
C ASN A 181 4.57 21.05 17.89
N GLU A 182 5.79 20.70 18.21
CA GLU A 182 6.65 19.86 17.37
C GLU A 182 6.27 18.39 17.54
N LEU A 183 6.61 17.54 16.56
CA LEU A 183 6.38 16.09 16.70
C LEU A 183 7.19 15.54 17.88
N TYR A 184 6.53 14.76 18.73
CA TYR A 184 7.18 14.07 19.83
C TYR A 184 7.73 12.73 19.39
N PHE A 185 9.04 12.61 19.40
CA PHE A 185 9.74 11.37 19.08
C PHE A 185 10.09 10.63 20.36
N TYR A 186 9.67 9.40 20.47
CA TYR A 186 10.04 8.53 21.59
C TYR A 186 11.08 7.48 21.17
N ALA A 187 11.97 7.13 22.08
CA ALA A 187 12.97 6.08 21.87
C ALA A 187 12.28 4.74 21.59
N ASN A 188 12.54 4.14 20.44
CA ASN A 188 11.95 2.87 20.03
C ASN A 188 12.94 1.71 20.14
N GLU A 189 14.15 1.91 19.64
CA GLU A 189 15.22 0.93 19.75
C GLU A 189 16.61 1.57 19.82
N ALA A 190 17.58 0.81 20.29
CA ALA A 190 18.97 1.22 20.31
C ALA A 190 19.59 0.88 18.96
N GLY A 191 19.84 1.91 18.13
CA GLY A 191 20.68 1.78 16.97
C GLY A 191 22.19 1.76 17.36
N ARG A 192 23.04 1.41 16.44
CA ARG A 192 24.49 1.35 16.69
C ARG A 192 25.14 2.72 16.78
N ASN A 193 24.57 3.70 16.09
CA ASN A 193 25.05 5.07 16.08
C ASN A 193 24.07 6.05 16.78
N GLY A 194 23.34 5.58 17.76
CA GLY A 194 22.41 6.36 18.57
C GLY A 194 21.04 5.72 18.69
N VAL A 195 20.19 6.35 19.50
CA VAL A 195 18.83 5.89 19.72
C VAL A 195 17.97 6.20 18.51
N LEU A 196 17.25 5.19 18.01
CA LEU A 196 16.28 5.33 16.95
C LEU A 196 14.92 5.71 17.54
N SER A 197 14.46 6.88 17.21
CA SER A 197 13.23 7.44 17.73
C SER A 197 12.10 7.36 16.72
N TYR A 198 10.88 7.13 17.18
CA TYR A 198 9.71 6.91 16.37
C TYR A 198 8.63 7.97 16.60
N ASN A 199 7.96 8.34 15.55
CA ASN A 199 6.69 9.07 15.57
C ASN A 199 5.87 8.67 14.36
N ILE A 200 4.64 8.20 14.55
CA ILE A 200 3.79 7.67 13.46
C ILE A 200 3.50 8.70 12.37
N MET A 201 3.29 9.98 12.73
CA MET A 201 3.03 11.02 11.73
C MET A 201 4.26 11.33 10.89
N ASN A 202 5.45 11.24 11.50
CA ASN A 202 6.70 11.33 10.73
C ASN A 202 6.79 10.18 9.73
N GLU A 203 6.50 8.95 10.14
CA GLU A 203 6.53 7.80 9.25
C GLU A 203 5.54 7.94 8.09
N LEU A 204 4.31 8.35 8.37
CA LEU A 204 3.29 8.56 7.33
C LEU A 204 3.66 9.69 6.35
N ASN A 205 4.46 10.67 6.76
CA ASN A 205 4.91 11.77 5.91
C ASN A 205 6.16 11.42 5.10
N HIS A 206 7.01 10.52 5.61
CA HIS A 206 8.31 10.19 5.05
C HIS A 206 8.40 8.78 4.45
N THR A 207 7.25 8.12 4.33
CA THR A 207 7.11 6.83 3.66
C THR A 207 5.80 6.77 2.87
N GLY A 208 5.67 5.80 2.00
CA GLY A 208 4.42 5.61 1.27
C GLY A 208 4.40 4.35 0.42
N ASN A 209 3.20 3.95 0.05
CA ASN A 209 2.93 2.87 -0.87
C ASN A 209 1.89 3.33 -1.88
N LYS A 210 2.23 3.26 -3.16
CA LYS A 210 1.37 3.65 -4.25
C LYS A 210 1.16 2.48 -5.20
N ASN A 211 -0.08 2.31 -5.63
CA ASN A 211 -0.45 1.25 -6.55
C ASN A 211 -1.25 1.83 -7.73
N ASP A 212 -0.64 1.86 -8.90
CA ASP A 212 -1.24 2.30 -10.15
C ASP A 212 -1.62 1.07 -10.98
N ASN A 213 -2.90 0.95 -11.32
CA ASN A 213 -3.41 -0.16 -12.13
C ASN A 213 -4.11 0.36 -13.39
N SER A 214 -3.82 -0.27 -14.52
CA SER A 214 -4.48 -0.02 -15.79
C SER A 214 -4.87 -1.33 -16.48
N ALA A 215 -6.08 -1.38 -17.03
CA ALA A 215 -6.54 -2.54 -17.78
C ALA A 215 -7.35 -2.12 -19.00
N ILE A 216 -7.23 -2.91 -20.06
CA ILE A 216 -8.04 -2.81 -21.27
C ILE A 216 -8.47 -4.22 -21.69
N ASP A 217 -9.76 -4.37 -21.98
CA ASP A 217 -10.34 -5.59 -22.50
C ASP A 217 -11.11 -5.31 -23.77
N VAL A 218 -10.91 -6.15 -24.76
CA VAL A 218 -11.63 -6.10 -26.04
C VAL A 218 -12.22 -7.48 -26.31
N ALA A 219 -13.50 -7.54 -26.63
CA ALA A 219 -14.15 -8.78 -27.03
C ALA A 219 -14.95 -8.56 -28.32
N VAL A 220 -14.76 -9.47 -29.27
CA VAL A 220 -15.50 -9.52 -30.52
C VAL A 220 -16.29 -10.82 -30.51
N ASN A 221 -17.60 -10.72 -30.72
CA ASN A 221 -18.52 -11.84 -30.77
C ASN A 221 -19.13 -11.89 -32.20
N LEU A 222 -19.05 -13.04 -32.83
CA LEU A 222 -19.69 -13.32 -34.09
C LEU A 222 -20.69 -14.47 -33.90
N ASP A 223 -21.94 -14.22 -34.24
CA ASP A 223 -22.99 -15.23 -34.34
C ASP A 223 -23.47 -15.31 -35.77
N TRP A 224 -23.29 -16.48 -36.37
CA TRP A 224 -23.67 -16.73 -37.76
C TRP A 224 -24.64 -17.91 -37.85
N LYS A 225 -25.87 -17.64 -38.28
CA LYS A 225 -26.86 -18.66 -38.67
C LYS A 225 -26.49 -19.16 -40.08
N VAL A 226 -25.68 -20.23 -40.14
CA VAL A 226 -25.17 -20.79 -41.40
C VAL A 226 -26.32 -21.39 -42.22
N ALA A 227 -27.21 -22.12 -41.52
CA ALA A 227 -28.43 -22.70 -42.05
C ALA A 227 -29.57 -22.65 -41.02
N SER A 228 -30.78 -23.05 -41.38
CA SER A 228 -31.90 -23.07 -40.43
C SER A 228 -31.65 -23.98 -39.21
N TRP A 229 -30.86 -25.02 -39.42
CA TRP A 229 -30.50 -26.07 -38.43
C TRP A 229 -29.07 -25.93 -37.91
N MET A 230 -28.26 -24.93 -38.34
CA MET A 230 -26.84 -24.80 -38.01
C MET A 230 -26.47 -23.37 -37.64
N ARG A 231 -25.86 -23.19 -36.46
CA ARG A 231 -25.35 -21.91 -36.00
C ARG A 231 -23.87 -22.05 -35.64
N PHE A 232 -23.07 -21.13 -36.11
CA PHE A 232 -21.68 -20.94 -35.73
C PHE A 232 -21.54 -19.71 -34.85
N SER A 233 -20.85 -19.83 -33.74
CA SER A 233 -20.51 -18.68 -32.86
C SER A 233 -19.00 -18.65 -32.61
N SER A 234 -18.43 -17.46 -32.70
CA SER A 234 -17.01 -17.21 -32.42
C SER A 234 -16.86 -16.03 -31.47
N ILE A 235 -16.04 -16.20 -30.44
CA ILE A 235 -15.71 -15.17 -29.46
C ILE A 235 -14.20 -15.02 -29.40
N LEU A 236 -13.70 -13.83 -29.70
CA LEU A 236 -12.31 -13.47 -29.51
C LEU A 236 -12.23 -12.40 -28.40
N GLY A 237 -11.59 -12.73 -27.31
CA GLY A 237 -11.30 -11.85 -26.21
C GLY A 237 -9.80 -11.57 -26.10
N LEU A 238 -9.46 -10.30 -25.93
CA LEU A 238 -8.10 -9.80 -25.70
C LEU A 238 -8.12 -8.99 -24.41
N SER A 239 -7.17 -9.22 -23.51
CA SER A 239 -7.03 -8.47 -22.26
C SER A 239 -5.57 -8.11 -22.01
N ARG A 240 -5.36 -6.89 -21.56
CA ARG A 240 -4.05 -6.44 -21.08
C ARG A 240 -4.22 -5.63 -19.81
N SER A 241 -3.48 -6.00 -18.78
CA SER A 241 -3.40 -5.23 -17.53
C SER A 241 -1.94 -4.95 -17.16
N ASN A 242 -1.74 -3.83 -16.49
CA ASN A 242 -0.47 -3.43 -15.92
C ASN A 242 -0.72 -2.91 -14.50
N VAL A 243 0.04 -3.43 -13.54
CA VAL A 243 0.04 -2.99 -12.14
C VAL A 243 1.45 -2.53 -11.82
N THR A 244 1.58 -1.29 -11.38
CA THR A 244 2.84 -0.72 -10.88
C THR A 244 2.65 -0.38 -9.41
N GLN A 245 3.46 -0.97 -8.55
CA GLN A 245 3.51 -0.69 -7.12
C GLN A 245 4.84 -0.03 -6.78
N GLU A 246 4.78 1.10 -6.09
CA GLU A 246 5.92 1.81 -5.53
C GLU A 246 5.77 1.80 -4.01
N ASN A 247 6.74 1.24 -3.29
CA ASN A 247 6.84 1.29 -1.84
C ASN A 247 8.14 2.00 -1.49
N TRP A 248 8.09 3.08 -0.70
CA TRP A 248 9.24 3.94 -0.51
C TRP A 248 9.33 4.50 0.91
N GLY A 249 10.54 4.77 1.34
CA GLY A 249 10.86 5.56 2.52
C GLY A 249 12.00 6.51 2.23
N ASP A 250 11.91 7.75 2.70
CA ASP A 250 13.01 8.69 2.63
C ASP A 250 13.91 8.62 3.88
N GLU A 251 15.01 9.34 3.86
CA GLU A 251 16.02 9.26 4.93
C GLU A 251 15.58 9.83 6.28
N GLN A 252 14.46 10.55 6.34
CA GLN A 252 13.90 11.10 7.59
C GLN A 252 12.99 10.09 8.31
N SER A 253 12.64 8.98 7.65
CA SER A 253 11.81 7.94 8.26
C SER A 253 12.58 7.12 9.30
N TYR A 254 11.85 6.62 10.29
CA TYR A 254 12.35 5.58 11.20
C TYR A 254 12.70 4.30 10.42
N TYR A 255 11.90 3.96 9.40
CA TYR A 255 12.14 2.81 8.54
C TYR A 255 13.57 2.83 7.97
N ILE A 256 14.01 3.94 7.39
CA ILE A 256 15.37 4.09 6.87
C ILE A 256 16.40 4.22 7.99
N SER A 257 16.07 4.89 9.07
CA SER A 257 16.95 4.99 10.25
C SER A 257 17.25 3.61 10.85
N SER A 258 16.26 2.69 10.87
CA SER A 258 16.46 1.33 11.35
C SER A 258 17.37 0.52 10.43
N MET A 259 17.24 0.66 9.11
CA MET A 259 18.17 0.06 8.16
C MET A 259 19.61 0.57 8.32
N ARG A 260 19.77 1.87 8.54
CA ARG A 260 21.06 2.51 8.79
C ARG A 260 21.64 2.20 10.15
N GLN A 261 20.82 1.75 11.09
CA GLN A 261 21.18 1.68 12.51
C GLN A 261 21.68 3.03 13.06
N SER A 262 21.20 4.13 12.47
CA SER A 262 21.60 5.50 12.79
C SER A 262 20.42 6.45 12.59
N PRO A 263 20.15 7.34 13.56
CA PRO A 263 19.08 8.32 13.44
C PRO A 263 19.39 9.32 12.31
N TYR A 264 18.32 9.87 11.73
CA TYR A 264 18.42 10.95 10.74
C TYR A 264 19.22 12.15 11.30
N GLY A 265 20.02 12.77 10.44
CA GLY A 265 20.85 13.92 10.80
C GLY A 265 22.15 13.59 11.53
N LYS A 266 22.39 12.34 11.95
CA LYS A 266 23.72 11.92 12.40
C LYS A 266 24.62 11.57 11.23
N MET A 267 25.83 12.10 11.26
CA MET A 267 26.88 11.67 10.32
C MET A 267 27.14 10.18 10.54
N LEU A 268 27.05 9.43 9.45
CA LEU A 268 27.56 8.07 9.45
C LEU A 268 29.09 8.11 9.52
N PRO A 269 29.72 7.15 10.23
CA PRO A 269 31.15 7.00 10.16
C PRO A 269 31.61 6.94 8.70
N ASN A 270 32.75 7.61 8.40
CA ASN A 270 33.27 7.58 7.04
C ASN A 270 33.56 6.12 6.62
N PRO A 271 32.87 5.57 5.61
CA PRO A 271 33.03 4.18 5.23
C PRO A 271 34.45 3.84 4.72
N ILE A 272 35.24 4.86 4.41
CA ILE A 272 36.66 4.70 4.01
C ILE A 272 37.54 4.56 5.25
N GLU A 273 37.21 5.26 6.34
CA GLU A 273 38.00 5.26 7.59
C GLU A 273 37.50 4.20 8.58
N ASP A 274 36.21 3.91 8.59
CA ASP A 274 35.61 2.88 9.45
C ASP A 274 34.93 1.79 8.60
N SER A 275 35.77 0.99 7.96
CA SER A 275 35.35 -0.10 7.09
C SER A 275 34.55 -1.18 7.84
N GLU A 276 34.84 -1.41 9.13
CA GLU A 276 34.16 -2.42 9.94
C GLU A 276 32.73 -2.01 10.24
N PHE A 277 32.48 -0.73 10.52
CA PHE A 277 31.13 -0.22 10.69
C PHE A 277 30.35 -0.24 9.39
N ALA A 278 30.96 0.23 8.31
CA ALA A 278 30.34 0.26 6.99
C ALA A 278 29.98 -1.14 6.47
N GLU A 279 30.89 -2.11 6.62
CA GLU A 279 30.70 -3.46 6.13
C GLU A 279 29.62 -4.25 6.89
N ARG A 280 29.47 -3.97 8.18
CA ARG A 280 28.57 -4.77 9.03
C ARG A 280 27.17 -4.19 9.20
N TYR A 281 26.98 -2.86 9.07
CA TYR A 281 25.81 -2.21 9.67
C TYR A 281 25.11 -1.16 8.83
N CYS A 282 25.67 -0.73 7.74
CA CYS A 282 25.07 0.31 6.91
C CYS A 282 24.65 -0.24 5.54
N LEU A 283 23.42 -0.73 5.45
CA LEU A 283 22.85 -1.22 4.19
C LEU A 283 22.51 -0.06 3.25
N LEU A 284 22.28 1.13 3.80
CA LEU A 284 21.80 2.29 3.04
C LEU A 284 22.55 3.55 3.49
N PRO A 285 23.69 3.90 2.86
CA PRO A 285 24.53 5.00 3.33
C PRO A 285 23.91 6.38 3.15
N PHE A 286 23.13 6.61 2.09
CA PHE A 286 22.56 7.91 1.74
C PHE A 286 21.17 7.74 1.13
N GLY A 287 20.32 8.79 1.26
CA GLY A 287 18.98 8.79 0.72
C GLY A 287 18.07 7.74 1.34
N GLY A 288 16.95 7.50 0.74
CA GLY A 288 15.98 6.50 1.13
C GLY A 288 15.99 5.26 0.24
N GLU A 289 14.93 4.50 0.29
CA GLU A 289 14.68 3.30 -0.51
C GLU A 289 13.45 3.48 -1.38
N LEU A 290 13.50 3.00 -2.60
CA LEU A 290 12.34 2.82 -3.48
C LEU A 290 12.29 1.38 -3.96
N MET A 291 11.25 0.67 -3.57
CA MET A 291 10.92 -0.65 -4.12
C MET A 291 9.83 -0.48 -5.18
N THR A 292 10.12 -0.91 -6.40
CA THR A 292 9.16 -0.87 -7.52
C THR A 292 8.86 -2.28 -7.98
N THR A 293 7.58 -2.63 -8.04
CA THR A 293 7.11 -3.87 -8.64
C THR A 293 6.19 -3.53 -9.81
N ASN A 294 6.51 -4.04 -10.98
CA ASN A 294 5.69 -3.89 -12.17
C ASN A 294 5.25 -5.27 -12.66
N THR A 295 3.95 -5.49 -12.77
CA THR A 295 3.39 -6.74 -13.27
C THR A 295 2.49 -6.45 -14.47
N ARG A 296 2.77 -7.12 -15.57
CA ARG A 296 1.98 -7.04 -16.79
C ARG A 296 1.37 -8.40 -17.09
N ASN A 297 0.08 -8.42 -17.36
CA ASN A 297 -0.60 -9.58 -17.88
C ASN A 297 -1.15 -9.27 -19.28
N THR A 298 -0.90 -10.17 -20.23
CA THR A 298 -1.50 -10.12 -21.56
C THR A 298 -2.12 -11.48 -21.83
N SER A 299 -3.41 -11.50 -22.14
CA SER A 299 -4.14 -12.73 -22.41
C SER A 299 -5.06 -12.62 -23.62
N TYR A 300 -5.27 -13.77 -24.26
CA TYR A 300 -6.32 -13.92 -25.26
C TYR A 300 -7.08 -15.22 -25.06
N THR A 301 -8.34 -15.17 -25.44
CA THR A 301 -9.20 -16.34 -25.49
C THR A 301 -9.93 -16.33 -26.84
N TRP A 302 -9.83 -17.42 -27.56
CA TRP A 302 -10.56 -17.62 -28.80
C TRP A 302 -11.39 -18.88 -28.70
N ARG A 303 -12.71 -18.72 -28.70
CA ARG A 303 -13.68 -19.79 -28.59
C ARG A 303 -14.51 -19.84 -29.85
N ASN A 304 -14.65 -21.02 -30.44
CA ASN A 304 -15.54 -21.31 -31.56
C ASN A 304 -16.49 -22.42 -31.16
N SER A 305 -17.74 -22.32 -31.56
CA SER A 305 -18.73 -23.36 -31.35
C SER A 305 -19.66 -23.49 -32.58
N LEU A 306 -19.96 -24.73 -32.90
CA LEU A 306 -20.94 -25.09 -33.91
C LEU A 306 -22.07 -25.83 -33.21
N SER A 307 -23.27 -25.30 -33.35
CA SER A 307 -24.49 -25.91 -32.77
C SER A 307 -25.41 -26.31 -33.91
N LEU A 308 -25.92 -27.54 -33.80
CA LEU A 308 -26.83 -28.17 -34.72
C LEU A 308 -28.17 -28.40 -34.01
N MET A 309 -29.28 -28.11 -34.68
CA MET A 309 -30.63 -28.40 -34.17
C MET A 309 -31.55 -28.69 -35.35
N GLN A 310 -32.08 -29.89 -35.43
CA GLN A 310 -32.95 -30.34 -36.50
C GLN A 310 -34.12 -31.15 -35.97
N SER A 311 -35.32 -30.86 -36.44
CA SER A 311 -36.54 -31.59 -36.12
C SER A 311 -36.90 -32.53 -37.25
N PHE A 312 -37.20 -33.78 -36.88
CA PHE A 312 -37.64 -34.84 -37.78
C PHE A 312 -38.99 -35.39 -37.28
N GLY A 313 -40.07 -34.84 -37.84
CA GLY A 313 -41.41 -35.18 -37.37
C GLY A 313 -41.64 -34.84 -35.87
N LYS A 314 -41.80 -35.83 -35.02
CA LYS A 314 -41.95 -35.66 -33.57
C LYS A 314 -40.62 -35.70 -32.79
N HIS A 315 -39.51 -35.91 -33.46
CA HIS A 315 -38.19 -35.98 -32.84
C HIS A 315 -37.41 -34.72 -33.11
N GLU A 316 -36.76 -34.24 -32.08
CA GLU A 316 -35.79 -33.12 -32.13
C GLU A 316 -34.41 -33.65 -31.78
N VAL A 317 -33.44 -33.38 -32.65
CA VAL A 317 -32.05 -33.75 -32.44
C VAL A 317 -31.20 -32.47 -32.34
N SER A 318 -30.46 -32.35 -31.27
CA SER A 318 -29.52 -31.24 -31.08
C SER A 318 -28.16 -31.75 -30.68
N GLY A 319 -27.12 -31.02 -31.08
CA GLY A 319 -25.74 -31.33 -30.75
C GLY A 319 -24.88 -30.07 -30.89
N SER A 320 -23.78 -30.05 -30.17
CA SER A 320 -22.79 -28.96 -30.29
C SER A 320 -21.37 -29.47 -30.19
N ILE A 321 -20.48 -28.84 -30.93
CA ILE A 321 -19.03 -29.05 -30.84
C ILE A 321 -18.36 -27.70 -30.67
N GLY A 322 -17.34 -27.64 -29.82
CA GLY A 322 -16.63 -26.39 -29.55
C GLY A 322 -15.13 -26.59 -29.44
N GLN A 323 -14.42 -25.51 -29.70
CA GLN A 323 -12.98 -25.38 -29.53
C GLN A 323 -12.70 -24.11 -28.76
N GLU A 324 -11.79 -24.17 -27.80
CA GLU A 324 -11.27 -23.00 -27.11
C GLU A 324 -9.75 -23.03 -27.07
N VAL A 325 -9.15 -21.90 -27.40
CA VAL A 325 -7.72 -21.65 -27.23
C VAL A 325 -7.58 -20.47 -26.28
N ARG A 326 -6.81 -20.65 -25.22
CA ARG A 326 -6.51 -19.60 -24.23
C ARG A 326 -5.01 -19.50 -24.03
N SER A 327 -4.53 -18.29 -23.93
CA SER A 327 -3.16 -18.00 -23.52
C SER A 327 -3.15 -16.84 -22.55
N SER A 328 -2.28 -16.92 -21.56
CA SER A 328 -2.03 -15.83 -20.61
C SER A 328 -0.53 -15.76 -20.35
N LYS A 329 0.02 -14.59 -20.56
CA LYS A 329 1.43 -14.31 -20.32
C LYS A 329 1.55 -13.25 -19.23
N TYR A 330 2.29 -13.62 -18.18
CA TYR A 330 2.63 -12.74 -17.07
C TYR A 330 4.11 -12.37 -17.19
N ASP A 331 4.39 -11.08 -17.20
CA ASP A 331 5.73 -10.52 -17.10
C ASP A 331 5.79 -9.69 -15.82
N GLY A 332 6.76 -9.96 -14.96
CA GLY A 332 6.96 -9.24 -13.70
C GLY A 332 8.40 -8.77 -13.57
N LEU A 333 8.57 -7.57 -13.04
CA LEU A 333 9.85 -7.01 -12.63
C LEU A 333 9.68 -6.39 -11.26
N SER A 334 10.55 -6.77 -10.32
CA SER A 334 10.67 -6.11 -9.03
C SER A 334 12.11 -5.64 -8.87
N SER A 335 12.28 -4.42 -8.37
CA SER A 335 13.59 -3.83 -8.10
C SER A 335 13.54 -3.00 -6.84
N THR A 336 14.62 -3.02 -6.07
CA THR A 336 14.85 -2.13 -4.95
C THR A 336 16.03 -1.24 -5.29
N GLN A 337 15.83 0.07 -5.16
CA GLN A 337 16.84 1.08 -5.43
C GLN A 337 17.07 1.92 -4.18
N TYR A 338 18.33 2.11 -3.84
CA TYR A 338 18.76 2.88 -2.68
C TYR A 338 19.24 4.28 -3.09
N GLY A 339 19.29 5.18 -2.11
CA GLY A 339 19.67 6.56 -2.36
C GLY A 339 18.50 7.44 -2.84
N TYR A 340 17.26 7.00 -2.64
CA TYR A 340 16.06 7.68 -3.12
C TYR A 340 15.80 8.99 -2.38
N LEU A 341 15.55 10.05 -3.15
CA LEU A 341 15.27 11.42 -2.65
C LEU A 341 13.96 11.92 -3.25
N PRO A 342 12.80 11.56 -2.65
CA PRO A 342 11.50 11.96 -3.18
C PRO A 342 11.31 13.48 -3.24
N GLU A 343 11.81 14.21 -2.25
CA GLU A 343 11.74 15.67 -2.14
C GLU A 343 12.59 16.40 -3.22
N ARG A 344 13.56 15.71 -3.82
CA ARG A 344 14.39 16.23 -4.93
C ARG A 344 13.91 15.81 -6.31
N GLY A 345 12.60 15.62 -6.46
CA GLY A 345 11.99 15.24 -7.73
C GLY A 345 12.17 13.76 -8.05
N LYS A 346 12.15 12.88 -7.03
CA LYS A 346 12.29 11.43 -7.16
C LYS A 346 13.63 11.02 -7.78
N LYS A 347 14.69 11.74 -7.47
CA LYS A 347 16.07 11.44 -7.90
C LYS A 347 16.72 10.45 -6.95
N PHE A 348 17.81 9.87 -7.39
CA PHE A 348 18.69 9.04 -6.58
C PHE A 348 19.99 9.78 -6.30
N VAL A 349 20.60 9.50 -5.15
CA VAL A 349 21.91 10.02 -4.81
C VAL A 349 22.92 9.41 -5.77
N ASP A 350 23.74 10.27 -6.39
CA ASP A 350 24.89 9.83 -7.16
C ASP A 350 26.03 9.53 -6.17
N ILE A 351 26.32 8.24 -5.98
CA ILE A 351 27.31 7.78 -5.01
C ILE A 351 28.52 7.26 -5.76
N ASP A 352 29.72 7.64 -5.25
CA ASP A 352 30.98 7.15 -5.78
C ASP A 352 30.97 5.61 -5.86
N PRO A 353 31.20 5.02 -7.04
CA PRO A 353 31.22 3.57 -7.23
C PRO A 353 32.19 2.81 -6.31
N THR A 354 33.22 3.46 -5.81
CA THR A 354 34.17 2.85 -4.85
C THR A 354 33.54 2.65 -3.47
N VAL A 355 32.68 3.54 -3.06
CA VAL A 355 31.87 3.42 -1.85
C VAL A 355 30.86 2.28 -2.01
N TRP A 356 30.15 2.21 -3.13
CA TRP A 356 29.21 1.14 -3.43
C TRP A 356 29.86 -0.24 -3.52
N LYS A 357 31.10 -0.37 -3.97
CA LYS A 357 31.78 -1.67 -3.98
C LYS A 357 31.94 -2.29 -2.59
N ARG A 358 32.17 -1.48 -1.58
CA ARG A 358 32.23 -1.93 -0.19
C ARG A 358 30.85 -2.34 0.32
N TYR A 359 29.83 -1.57 0.00
CA TYR A 359 28.43 -1.90 0.32
C TYR A 359 27.90 -3.07 -0.52
N GLY A 360 28.34 -3.26 -1.74
CA GLY A 360 27.97 -4.37 -2.60
C GLY A 360 28.29 -5.75 -2.02
N ALA A 361 29.32 -5.85 -1.17
CA ALA A 361 29.64 -7.09 -0.46
C ALA A 361 28.58 -7.43 0.63
N LEU A 362 28.07 -6.41 1.32
CA LEU A 362 26.96 -6.55 2.30
C LEU A 362 25.65 -6.88 1.62
N VAL A 363 25.38 -6.27 0.49
CA VAL A 363 24.18 -6.47 -0.31
C VAL A 363 24.12 -7.89 -0.90
N LYS A 364 25.25 -8.52 -1.19
CA LYS A 364 25.31 -9.93 -1.62
C LYS A 364 24.73 -10.93 -0.62
N SER A 365 24.73 -10.60 0.65
CA SER A 365 24.12 -11.43 1.68
C SER A 365 22.59 -11.25 1.77
N HIS A 366 22.01 -10.30 1.03
CA HIS A 366 20.59 -10.02 0.98
C HIS A 366 20.08 -10.29 -0.45
N PRO A 367 19.34 -11.41 -0.67
CA PRO A 367 18.92 -11.85 -2.00
C PRO A 367 17.93 -10.89 -2.70
N ASP A 368 17.44 -9.87 -1.99
CA ASP A 368 16.42 -8.94 -2.49
C ASP A 368 17.04 -7.75 -3.24
N VAL A 369 18.35 -7.61 -3.27
CA VAL A 369 19.03 -6.51 -3.93
C VAL A 369 19.52 -6.92 -5.30
N VAL A 370 19.04 -6.23 -6.33
CA VAL A 370 19.47 -6.45 -7.72
C VAL A 370 20.86 -5.85 -7.91
N THR A 371 21.80 -6.69 -8.28
CA THR A 371 23.16 -6.26 -8.66
C THR A 371 23.40 -6.56 -10.13
N ASP A 372 24.19 -5.72 -10.81
CA ASP A 372 24.69 -6.01 -12.15
C ASP A 372 25.72 -7.16 -12.12
N THR A 373 26.16 -7.58 -13.31
CA THR A 373 27.18 -8.65 -13.46
C THR A 373 28.53 -8.30 -12.83
N LYS A 374 28.76 -7.05 -12.44
CA LYS A 374 29.95 -6.56 -11.73
C LYS A 374 29.70 -6.38 -10.23
N ASN A 375 28.55 -6.81 -9.71
CA ASN A 375 28.10 -6.64 -8.34
C ASN A 375 27.88 -5.17 -7.91
N ASN A 376 27.61 -4.29 -8.83
CA ASN A 376 27.10 -2.96 -8.48
C ASN A 376 25.59 -3.07 -8.23
N VAL A 377 25.09 -2.35 -7.25
CA VAL A 377 23.65 -2.22 -7.03
C VAL A 377 23.05 -1.42 -8.19
N ILE A 378 22.03 -1.97 -8.81
CA ILE A 378 21.31 -1.31 -9.92
C ILE A 378 20.13 -0.55 -9.35
#